data_adf89153152995ebfef17c2d94e01eab
#
_entry.id   adf89153152995ebfef17c2d94e01eab
#
_cell.length_a   1.000
_cell.length_b   1.000
_cell.length_c   1.000
_cell.angle_alpha   90.00
_cell.angle_beta   90.00
_cell.angle_gamma   90.00
#
_symmetry.space_group_name_H-M   'P 1'
#
loop_
_entity.id
_entity.type
_entity.pdbx_description
1 polymer ?
#
loop_
_entity_poly.entity_id
_entity_poly.type
_entity_poly.pdbx_seq_one_letter_code
_entity_poly.pdbx_strand_id
1 'polypeptide(L)'
;RNSIDNPIFPRTGSDFSLSVQLTPPYSLFDGKDYKGYFYDPTDDRGITQDNMNKLHRWVEYHKWKFKAKTYTPLMDYIAHPKCLVLMTRTEFGLLGHYNKYKKSPFGTFDVGGDGMTGYSSYATESIALRGYENSSLTPYGKEGYAYARLGIELRYPLMLETSTNIYVLGFLEAGNAWHDISKFNPFDLKRSAGIGVRIF
;
A
#
# COMPACT_ATOMS: atom_id res chain seq x y z
N ARG A 1 -1.98 4.53 -16.71
CA ARG A 1 -2.73 5.55 -17.49
C ARG A 1 -3.17 6.65 -16.55
N ASN A 2 -2.91 7.89 -16.91
CA ASN A 2 -3.33 9.07 -16.19
C ASN A 2 -4.12 10.00 -17.14
N SER A 3 -5.34 10.37 -16.73
CA SER A 3 -6.23 11.28 -17.48
C SER A 3 -6.77 12.42 -16.61
N ILE A 4 -6.04 12.76 -15.55
CA ILE A 4 -6.43 13.79 -14.58
C ILE A 4 -6.32 15.18 -15.23
N ASP A 5 -7.34 16.01 -15.07
CA ASP A 5 -7.44 17.36 -15.64
C ASP A 5 -6.50 18.39 -14.95
N ASN A 6 -6.31 18.26 -13.64
CA ASN A 6 -5.48 19.18 -12.85
C ASN A 6 -4.72 18.41 -11.77
N PRO A 7 -3.39 18.58 -11.63
CA PRO A 7 -2.61 17.85 -10.65
C PRO A 7 -2.86 18.28 -9.18
N ILE A 8 -3.23 19.53 -8.93
CA ILE A 8 -3.42 20.07 -7.58
C ILE A 8 -4.82 19.81 -7.06
N PHE A 9 -5.83 20.19 -7.84
CA PHE A 9 -7.23 19.91 -7.53
C PHE A 9 -7.91 19.23 -8.71
N PRO A 10 -7.76 17.90 -8.83
CA PRO A 10 -8.43 17.13 -9.88
C PRO A 10 -9.94 17.17 -9.70
N ARG A 11 -10.65 17.55 -10.79
CA ARG A 11 -12.12 17.55 -10.83
C ARG A 11 -12.65 16.36 -11.59
N THR A 12 -11.94 15.95 -12.63
CA THR A 12 -12.32 14.83 -13.48
C THR A 12 -11.12 13.96 -13.82
N GLY A 13 -11.39 12.73 -14.22
CA GLY A 13 -10.38 11.82 -14.73
C GLY A 13 -10.04 10.67 -13.81
N SER A 14 -9.06 9.92 -14.22
CA SER A 14 -8.63 8.73 -13.48
C SER A 14 -7.12 8.49 -13.62
N ASP A 15 -6.55 7.91 -12.60
CA ASP A 15 -5.16 7.46 -12.56
C ASP A 15 -5.12 5.99 -12.19
N PHE A 16 -4.66 5.15 -13.15
CA PHE A 16 -4.52 3.71 -12.97
C PHE A 16 -3.06 3.31 -13.11
N SER A 17 -2.56 2.57 -12.14
CA SER A 17 -1.22 2.05 -12.11
C SER A 17 -1.23 0.56 -11.73
N LEU A 18 -0.62 -0.27 -12.56
CA LEU A 18 -0.29 -1.66 -12.25
C LEU A 18 1.23 -1.80 -12.29
N SER A 19 1.81 -2.20 -11.19
CA SER A 19 3.25 -2.47 -11.07
C SER A 19 3.47 -3.94 -10.77
N VAL A 20 4.33 -4.59 -11.55
CA VAL A 20 4.73 -5.97 -11.38
C VAL A 20 6.25 -6.02 -11.27
N GLN A 21 6.75 -6.60 -10.21
CA GLN A 21 8.18 -6.84 -9.98
C GLN A 21 8.38 -8.34 -9.81
N LEU A 22 9.24 -8.91 -10.63
CA LEU A 22 9.55 -10.34 -10.63
C LEU A 22 11.05 -10.51 -10.48
N THR A 23 11.47 -11.36 -9.57
CA THR A 23 12.85 -11.83 -9.49
C THR A 23 12.94 -13.23 -10.08
N PRO A 24 14.11 -13.67 -10.56
CA PRO A 24 14.29 -15.05 -11.01
C PRO A 24 13.98 -16.03 -9.87
N PRO A 25 13.26 -17.14 -10.13
CA PRO A 25 12.93 -18.15 -9.12
C PRO A 25 14.11 -19.10 -8.88
N TYR A 26 15.14 -18.60 -8.21
CA TYR A 26 16.38 -19.36 -7.99
C TYR A 26 16.18 -20.69 -7.28
N SER A 27 15.23 -20.75 -6.34
CA SER A 27 14.93 -21.97 -5.57
C SER A 27 14.35 -23.11 -6.39
N LEU A 28 13.85 -22.83 -7.61
CA LEU A 28 13.36 -23.86 -8.52
C LEU A 28 14.48 -24.54 -9.31
N PHE A 29 15.67 -23.89 -9.39
CA PHE A 29 16.77 -24.35 -10.24
C PHE A 29 17.99 -24.84 -9.47
N ASP A 30 18.11 -24.49 -8.18
CA ASP A 30 19.32 -24.81 -7.39
C ASP A 30 19.29 -26.18 -6.71
N GLY A 31 18.17 -26.91 -6.79
CA GLY A 31 18.01 -28.28 -6.27
C GLY A 31 18.14 -28.41 -4.74
N LYS A 32 18.11 -27.31 -3.99
CA LYS A 32 18.27 -27.32 -2.54
C LYS A 32 16.94 -27.55 -1.83
N ASP A 33 16.98 -28.37 -0.79
CA ASP A 33 15.85 -28.49 0.15
C ASP A 33 15.90 -27.37 1.19
N TYR A 34 15.05 -26.36 1.01
CA TYR A 34 14.94 -25.24 1.93
C TYR A 34 14.21 -25.58 3.23
N LYS A 35 13.51 -26.72 3.33
CA LYS A 35 12.82 -27.15 4.54
C LYS A 35 13.78 -27.41 5.70
N GLY A 36 14.98 -27.92 5.40
CA GLY A 36 15.99 -28.26 6.41
C GLY A 36 16.75 -27.06 7.00
N TYR A 37 16.60 -25.86 6.42
CA TYR A 37 17.30 -24.65 6.90
C TYR A 37 16.57 -23.94 8.05
N PHE A 38 15.42 -24.44 8.49
CA PHE A 38 14.43 -23.69 9.22
C PHE A 38 14.00 -24.27 10.54
N TYR A 39 14.84 -24.44 11.50
CA TYR A 39 14.32 -24.50 12.85
C TYR A 39 15.37 -24.05 13.85
N ASP A 40 15.18 -22.88 14.43
CA ASP A 40 15.84 -22.48 15.66
C ASP A 40 14.76 -22.27 16.73
N PRO A 41 14.70 -23.12 17.75
CA PRO A 41 13.72 -22.99 18.83
C PRO A 41 13.99 -21.78 19.72
N THR A 42 15.12 -21.07 19.55
CA THR A 42 15.52 -19.90 20.34
C THR A 42 15.21 -18.57 19.66
N ASP A 43 14.89 -18.57 18.37
CA ASP A 43 14.44 -17.40 17.61
C ASP A 43 12.93 -17.47 17.45
N ASP A 44 12.22 -16.39 17.80
CA ASP A 44 10.76 -16.26 17.60
C ASP A 44 10.32 -16.52 16.15
N ARG A 45 11.23 -16.38 15.20
CA ARG A 45 11.05 -16.69 13.78
C ARG A 45 11.45 -18.10 13.39
N GLY A 46 12.06 -18.86 14.30
CA GLY A 46 12.50 -20.22 14.07
C GLY A 46 13.70 -20.36 13.12
N ILE A 47 14.50 -19.31 12.92
CA ILE A 47 15.60 -19.28 11.95
C ILE A 47 16.84 -18.62 12.54
N THR A 48 17.99 -19.29 12.51
CA THR A 48 19.28 -18.68 12.88
C THR A 48 19.72 -17.58 11.88
N GLN A 49 20.45 -16.57 12.36
CA GLN A 49 20.98 -15.49 11.51
C GLN A 49 21.87 -16.00 10.38
N ASP A 50 22.65 -17.06 10.60
CA ASP A 50 23.48 -17.67 9.56
C ASP A 50 22.64 -18.34 8.46
N ASN A 51 21.57 -19.02 8.85
CA ASN A 51 20.61 -19.60 7.90
C ASN A 51 19.84 -18.51 7.15
N MET A 52 19.49 -17.40 7.81
CA MET A 52 18.91 -16.23 7.15
C MET A 52 19.84 -15.68 6.06
N ASN A 53 21.14 -15.51 6.35
CA ASN A 53 22.11 -15.01 5.39
C ASN A 53 22.27 -15.96 4.20
N LYS A 54 22.28 -17.28 4.45
CA LYS A 54 22.35 -18.30 3.38
C LYS A 54 21.09 -18.31 2.53
N LEU A 55 19.91 -18.18 3.17
CA LEU A 55 18.61 -18.17 2.52
C LEU A 55 18.43 -16.98 1.59
N HIS A 56 18.83 -15.79 2.07
CA HIS A 56 18.63 -14.53 1.35
C HIS A 56 19.84 -14.09 0.54
N ARG A 57 20.84 -14.97 0.32
CA ARG A 57 21.94 -14.70 -0.60
C ARG A 57 21.44 -14.35 -2.01
N TRP A 58 20.36 -15.00 -2.44
CA TRP A 58 19.61 -14.71 -3.65
C TRP A 58 18.15 -14.51 -3.27
N VAL A 59 17.73 -13.26 -3.23
CA VAL A 59 16.34 -12.90 -2.91
C VAL A 59 15.45 -13.25 -4.08
N GLU A 60 14.32 -13.89 -3.78
CA GLU A 60 13.33 -14.21 -4.78
C GLU A 60 11.92 -13.86 -4.28
N TYR A 61 11.15 -13.19 -5.15
CA TYR A 61 9.75 -12.83 -4.90
C TYR A 61 9.06 -12.41 -6.19
N HIS A 62 7.76 -12.37 -6.14
CA HIS A 62 6.95 -11.64 -7.11
C HIS A 62 6.06 -10.63 -6.37
N LYS A 63 6.11 -9.38 -6.78
CA LYS A 63 5.36 -8.28 -6.16
C LYS A 63 4.41 -7.67 -7.17
N TRP A 64 3.15 -7.59 -6.79
CA TRP A 64 2.08 -7.04 -7.59
C TRP A 64 1.45 -5.89 -6.85
N LYS A 65 1.30 -4.73 -7.50
CA LYS A 65 0.62 -3.57 -6.94
C LYS A 65 -0.35 -3.00 -7.95
N PHE A 66 -1.57 -2.82 -7.52
CA PHE A 66 -2.60 -2.12 -8.26
C PHE A 66 -3.01 -0.88 -7.49
N LYS A 67 -3.03 0.28 -8.16
CA LYS A 67 -3.51 1.54 -7.62
C LYS A 67 -4.44 2.18 -8.63
N ALA A 68 -5.62 2.56 -8.17
CA ALA A 68 -6.60 3.28 -8.95
C ALA A 68 -7.10 4.48 -8.15
N LYS A 69 -7.19 5.63 -8.81
CA LYS A 69 -7.86 6.83 -8.29
C LYS A 69 -8.79 7.33 -9.37
N THR A 70 -10.00 7.69 -8.97
CA THR A 70 -10.95 8.35 -9.89
C THR A 70 -11.48 9.63 -9.28
N TYR A 71 -11.78 10.58 -10.12
CA TYR A 71 -12.33 11.88 -9.74
C TYR A 71 -13.59 12.12 -10.55
N THR A 72 -14.70 12.33 -9.85
CA THR A 72 -16.01 12.53 -10.45
C THR A 72 -16.61 13.81 -9.88
N PRO A 73 -16.83 14.83 -10.71
CA PRO A 73 -17.54 16.03 -10.27
C PRO A 73 -19.01 15.67 -10.03
N LEU A 74 -19.54 16.10 -8.89
CA LEU A 74 -20.96 15.87 -8.54
C LEU A 74 -21.87 16.98 -9.04
N MET A 75 -21.31 18.04 -9.62
CA MET A 75 -22.01 19.17 -10.22
C MET A 75 -21.36 19.48 -11.56
N ASP A 76 -22.03 20.23 -12.40
CA ASP A 76 -21.43 20.72 -13.64
C ASP A 76 -20.24 21.65 -13.35
N TYR A 77 -19.04 21.12 -13.54
CA TYR A 77 -17.79 21.82 -13.23
C TYR A 77 -17.43 22.90 -14.27
N ILE A 78 -18.10 22.91 -15.42
CA ILE A 78 -17.92 23.93 -16.45
C ILE A 78 -18.70 25.18 -16.03
N ALA A 79 -19.95 25.01 -15.58
CA ALA A 79 -20.79 26.11 -15.10
C ALA A 79 -20.37 26.59 -13.70
N HIS A 80 -19.86 25.68 -12.87
CA HIS A 80 -19.50 25.96 -11.47
C HIS A 80 -18.04 25.58 -11.19
N PRO A 81 -17.08 26.51 -11.31
CA PRO A 81 -15.66 26.23 -11.01
C PRO A 81 -15.41 25.69 -9.60
N LYS A 82 -16.25 26.06 -8.63
CA LYS A 82 -16.24 25.53 -7.26
C LYS A 82 -17.23 24.38 -7.12
N CYS A 83 -16.95 23.28 -7.83
CA CYS A 83 -17.80 22.09 -7.75
C CYS A 83 -17.34 21.12 -6.66
N LEU A 84 -18.28 20.35 -6.13
CA LEU A 84 -18.03 19.24 -5.23
C LEU A 84 -17.49 18.06 -6.04
N VAL A 85 -16.37 17.48 -5.62
CA VAL A 85 -15.72 16.38 -6.31
C VAL A 85 -15.66 15.14 -5.41
N LEU A 86 -16.13 14.03 -5.93
CA LEU A 86 -15.97 12.71 -5.34
C LEU A 86 -14.65 12.09 -5.86
N MET A 87 -13.72 11.84 -4.95
CA MET A 87 -12.54 11.04 -5.24
C MET A 87 -12.69 9.65 -4.66
N THR A 88 -12.45 8.62 -5.46
CA THR A 88 -12.33 7.26 -4.98
C THR A 88 -10.91 6.75 -5.14
N ARG A 89 -10.47 5.90 -4.22
CA ARG A 89 -9.16 5.26 -4.23
C ARG A 89 -9.31 3.79 -3.95
N THR A 90 -8.60 2.99 -4.73
CA THR A 90 -8.51 1.54 -4.55
C THR A 90 -7.06 1.13 -4.73
N GLU A 91 -6.48 0.52 -3.73
CA GLU A 91 -5.09 0.04 -3.76
C GLU A 91 -5.03 -1.37 -3.22
N PHE A 92 -4.32 -2.25 -3.95
CA PHE A 92 -4.02 -3.60 -3.53
C PHE A 92 -2.55 -3.90 -3.79
N GLY A 93 -1.93 -4.64 -2.89
CA GLY A 93 -0.59 -5.16 -3.10
C GLY A 93 -0.45 -6.56 -2.57
N LEU A 94 0.33 -7.35 -3.29
CA LEU A 94 0.68 -8.72 -2.95
C LEU A 94 2.18 -8.93 -3.14
N LEU A 95 2.83 -9.51 -2.15
CA LEU A 95 4.21 -9.96 -2.20
C LEU A 95 4.23 -11.47 -2.04
N GLY A 96 4.35 -12.19 -3.15
CA GLY A 96 4.36 -13.64 -3.17
C GLY A 96 5.79 -14.22 -3.22
N HIS A 97 5.87 -15.52 -3.05
CA HIS A 97 7.11 -16.31 -3.05
C HIS A 97 6.95 -17.52 -3.97
N TYR A 98 8.04 -17.96 -4.59
CA TYR A 98 8.03 -19.18 -5.41
C TYR A 98 8.20 -20.44 -4.56
N ASN A 99 8.91 -20.32 -3.43
CA ASN A 99 9.08 -21.39 -2.47
C ASN A 99 8.52 -20.99 -1.10
N LYS A 100 7.64 -21.80 -0.53
CA LYS A 100 6.96 -21.52 0.76
C LYS A 100 7.92 -21.40 1.95
N TYR A 101 9.11 -21.99 1.84
CA TYR A 101 10.17 -21.93 2.84
C TYR A 101 11.15 -20.79 2.61
N LYS A 102 10.99 -20.00 1.55
CA LYS A 102 11.88 -18.90 1.19
C LYS A 102 11.08 -17.62 0.96
N LYS A 103 10.35 -17.19 1.97
CA LYS A 103 9.65 -15.90 1.94
C LYS A 103 10.66 -14.77 2.01
N SER A 104 10.53 -13.78 1.13
CA SER A 104 11.40 -12.60 1.17
C SER A 104 11.02 -11.69 2.34
N PRO A 105 11.97 -11.28 3.20
CA PRO A 105 11.73 -10.23 4.19
C PRO A 105 11.76 -8.83 3.56
N PHE A 106 12.20 -8.73 2.30
CA PHE A 106 12.37 -7.45 1.60
C PHE A 106 11.12 -7.09 0.80
N GLY A 107 10.83 -5.78 0.79
CA GLY A 107 9.74 -5.24 0.01
C GLY A 107 8.34 -5.51 0.56
N THR A 108 8.23 -5.89 1.82
CA THR A 108 6.97 -6.06 2.55
C THR A 108 6.18 -4.75 2.63
N PHE A 109 4.92 -4.83 3.03
CA PHE A 109 4.05 -3.68 3.19
C PHE A 109 3.83 -3.38 4.67
N ASP A 110 3.82 -2.11 5.00
CA ASP A 110 3.54 -1.60 6.34
C ASP A 110 2.37 -0.62 6.28
N VAL A 111 1.25 -0.99 6.90
CA VAL A 111 -0.01 -0.24 6.79
C VAL A 111 -0.32 0.49 8.09
N GLY A 112 -0.65 1.77 7.95
CA GLY A 112 -1.00 2.67 9.04
C GLY A 112 -0.28 4.01 8.94
N GLY A 113 -0.75 4.98 9.70
CA GLY A 113 -0.13 6.28 9.85
C GLY A 113 -0.22 7.19 8.61
N ASP A 114 0.78 8.04 8.49
CA ASP A 114 0.86 9.08 7.46
C ASP A 114 1.48 8.61 6.12
N GLY A 115 2.02 7.39 6.08
CA GLY A 115 2.69 6.82 4.90
C GLY A 115 4.11 7.33 4.70
N MET A 116 4.66 8.05 5.66
CA MET A 116 6.07 8.41 5.65
C MET A 116 6.90 7.20 6.00
N THR A 117 7.76 6.81 5.09
CA THR A 117 8.69 5.70 5.33
C THR A 117 9.86 6.21 6.15
N GLY A 118 9.99 5.72 7.38
CA GLY A 118 11.24 5.84 8.11
C GLY A 118 12.35 5.00 7.46
N TYR A 119 13.55 5.06 8.01
CA TYR A 119 14.63 4.18 7.56
C TYR A 119 14.23 2.71 7.72
N SER A 120 14.26 1.95 6.64
CA SER A 120 13.98 0.51 6.63
C SER A 120 15.09 -0.22 5.88
N SER A 121 15.80 -1.10 6.59
CA SER A 121 16.82 -1.97 6.00
C SER A 121 16.22 -3.00 5.03
N TYR A 122 14.92 -3.24 5.10
CA TYR A 122 14.22 -4.27 4.33
C TYR A 122 13.42 -3.72 3.15
N ALA A 123 13.59 -2.44 2.80
CA ALA A 123 12.85 -1.77 1.73
C ALA A 123 11.31 -1.94 1.87
N THR A 124 10.82 -1.90 3.11
CA THR A 124 9.40 -1.98 3.44
C THR A 124 8.67 -0.74 2.89
N GLU A 125 7.56 -0.96 2.23
CA GLU A 125 6.74 0.10 1.65
C GLU A 125 5.63 0.52 2.63
N SER A 126 5.68 1.77 3.09
CA SER A 126 4.65 2.32 3.97
C SER A 126 3.40 2.73 3.19
N ILE A 127 2.27 2.27 3.65
CA ILE A 127 0.94 2.55 3.09
C ILE A 127 0.15 3.35 4.11
N ALA A 128 -0.08 4.63 3.81
CA ALA A 128 -0.83 5.50 4.70
C ALA A 128 -2.26 5.02 4.91
N LEU A 129 -2.72 5.04 6.15
CA LEU A 129 -4.14 4.94 6.50
C LEU A 129 -4.43 5.91 7.63
N ARG A 130 -5.18 6.96 7.32
CA ARG A 130 -5.48 8.05 8.26
C ARG A 130 -6.27 7.53 9.46
N GLY A 131 -5.97 8.06 10.66
CA GLY A 131 -6.64 7.65 11.90
C GLY A 131 -6.02 6.44 12.60
N TYR A 132 -4.95 5.89 12.06
CA TYR A 132 -4.18 4.79 12.65
C TYR A 132 -2.73 5.21 12.84
N GLU A 133 -2.09 4.70 13.87
CA GLU A 133 -0.66 4.89 14.10
C GLU A 133 0.18 4.14 13.05
N ASN A 134 1.42 4.58 12.87
CA ASN A 134 2.36 3.90 11.98
C ASN A 134 2.52 2.43 12.37
N SER A 135 2.46 1.55 11.40
CA SER A 135 2.60 0.10 11.57
C SER A 135 1.53 -0.60 12.42
N SER A 136 0.49 0.12 12.86
CA SER A 136 -0.52 -0.44 13.78
C SER A 136 -1.40 -1.51 13.16
N LEU A 137 -1.49 -1.57 11.84
CA LEU A 137 -2.31 -2.55 11.12
C LEU A 137 -1.49 -3.67 10.48
N THR A 138 -0.18 -3.64 10.65
CA THR A 138 0.71 -4.63 10.07
C THR A 138 1.04 -5.71 11.08
N PRO A 139 0.75 -6.98 10.79
CA PRO A 139 1.13 -8.08 11.67
C PRO A 139 2.65 -8.18 11.84
N TYR A 140 3.08 -8.68 12.98
CA TYR A 140 4.48 -9.03 13.27
C TYR A 140 5.50 -7.93 12.95
N GLY A 141 5.17 -6.67 13.24
CA GLY A 141 6.13 -5.57 13.18
C GLY A 141 6.67 -5.26 11.79
N LYS A 142 5.79 -4.97 10.83
CA LYS A 142 6.09 -4.52 9.46
C LYS A 142 6.24 -5.62 8.40
N GLU A 143 5.74 -6.81 8.65
CA GLU A 143 5.79 -7.93 7.70
C GLU A 143 4.44 -8.21 7.02
N GLY A 144 3.89 -7.23 6.32
CA GLY A 144 2.72 -7.41 5.47
C GLY A 144 3.10 -7.98 4.11
N TYR A 145 2.57 -9.13 3.75
CA TYR A 145 2.72 -9.74 2.41
C TYR A 145 1.54 -9.45 1.50
N ALA A 146 0.44 -8.99 2.04
CA ALA A 146 -0.67 -8.46 1.29
C ALA A 146 -1.23 -7.23 1.97
N TYR A 147 -1.77 -6.28 1.19
CA TYR A 147 -2.55 -5.18 1.72
C TYR A 147 -3.71 -4.82 0.81
N ALA A 148 -4.72 -4.24 1.41
CA ALA A 148 -5.81 -3.58 0.70
C ALA A 148 -6.07 -2.21 1.34
N ARG A 149 -6.31 -1.21 0.51
CA ARG A 149 -6.73 0.13 0.93
C ARG A 149 -7.79 0.65 0.00
N LEU A 150 -8.91 1.03 0.57
CA LEU A 150 -10.03 1.68 -0.09
C LEU A 150 -10.21 3.07 0.51
N GLY A 151 -10.63 4.02 -0.29
CA GLY A 151 -10.88 5.37 0.20
C GLY A 151 -11.89 6.11 -0.66
N ILE A 152 -12.68 6.92 0.00
CA ILE A 152 -13.62 7.85 -0.60
C ILE A 152 -13.32 9.22 0.03
N GLU A 153 -13.18 10.25 -0.79
CA GLU A 153 -13.04 11.63 -0.33
C GLU A 153 -14.06 12.51 -1.07
N LEU A 154 -14.79 13.29 -0.32
CA LEU A 154 -15.63 14.35 -0.85
C LEU A 154 -14.89 15.68 -0.67
N ARG A 155 -14.55 16.35 -1.76
CA ARG A 155 -13.68 17.53 -1.80
C ARG A 155 -14.46 18.74 -2.27
N TYR A 156 -14.36 19.86 -1.55
CA TYR A 156 -14.95 21.12 -1.94
C TYR A 156 -13.92 22.25 -1.93
N PRO A 157 -13.70 22.95 -3.05
CA PRO A 157 -12.72 24.03 -3.14
C PRO A 157 -13.27 25.30 -2.53
N LEU A 158 -12.52 25.88 -1.60
CA LEU A 158 -12.78 27.19 -1.03
C LEU A 158 -12.17 28.29 -1.91
N MET A 159 -10.91 28.08 -2.32
CA MET A 159 -10.14 29.00 -3.14
C MET A 159 -9.34 28.20 -4.17
N LEU A 160 -9.44 28.60 -5.44
CA LEU A 160 -8.67 28.04 -6.55
C LEU A 160 -8.06 29.20 -7.32
N GLU A 161 -6.93 29.69 -6.84
CA GLU A 161 -6.17 30.78 -7.46
C GLU A 161 -4.79 30.28 -7.93
N THR A 162 -4.15 31.02 -8.80
CA THR A 162 -2.84 30.62 -9.34
C THR A 162 -1.77 30.49 -8.26
N SER A 163 -1.87 31.30 -7.20
CA SER A 163 -0.90 31.36 -6.11
C SER A 163 -1.28 30.49 -4.89
N THR A 164 -2.55 30.18 -4.73
CA THR A 164 -3.03 29.50 -3.53
C THR A 164 -4.27 28.67 -3.84
N ASN A 165 -4.20 27.40 -3.48
CA ASN A 165 -5.34 26.49 -3.61
C ASN A 165 -5.71 25.97 -2.22
N ILE A 166 -6.95 26.23 -1.81
CA ILE A 166 -7.48 25.79 -0.51
C ILE A 166 -8.76 24.98 -0.75
N TYR A 167 -8.79 23.75 -0.23
CA TYR A 167 -10.00 22.96 -0.26
C TYR A 167 -10.22 22.19 1.05
N VAL A 168 -11.49 22.00 1.38
CA VAL A 168 -11.90 21.14 2.47
C VAL A 168 -12.25 19.76 1.93
N LEU A 169 -12.11 18.75 2.77
CA LEU A 169 -12.44 17.39 2.41
C LEU A 169 -13.03 16.63 3.60
N GLY A 170 -14.01 15.77 3.32
CA GLY A 170 -14.43 14.70 4.20
C GLY A 170 -13.96 13.38 3.61
N PHE A 171 -13.53 12.44 4.44
CA PHE A 171 -13.03 11.16 3.96
C PHE A 171 -13.55 9.97 4.77
N LEU A 172 -13.65 8.85 4.07
CA LEU A 172 -13.80 7.51 4.61
C LEU A 172 -12.67 6.67 4.04
N GLU A 173 -11.91 6.02 4.89
CA GLU A 173 -10.85 5.08 4.47
C GLU A 173 -11.06 3.72 5.13
N ALA A 174 -10.66 2.68 4.43
CA ALA A 174 -10.64 1.32 4.94
C ALA A 174 -9.39 0.61 4.43
N GLY A 175 -8.71 -0.12 5.30
CA GLY A 175 -7.51 -0.85 4.91
C GLY A 175 -7.09 -1.87 5.94
N ASN A 176 -6.24 -2.78 5.51
CA ASN A 176 -5.62 -3.78 6.37
C ASN A 176 -4.37 -4.36 5.69
N ALA A 177 -3.52 -5.02 6.48
CA ALA A 177 -2.41 -5.82 6.00
C ALA A 177 -2.50 -7.24 6.53
N TRP A 178 -1.99 -8.20 5.75
CA TRP A 178 -1.97 -9.61 6.10
C TRP A 178 -0.55 -10.17 5.96
N HIS A 179 -0.14 -10.93 6.97
CA HIS A 179 1.16 -11.63 6.95
C HIS A 179 1.17 -12.80 5.97
N ASP A 180 0.02 -13.38 5.65
CA ASP A 180 -0.09 -14.49 4.71
C ASP A 180 -1.12 -14.16 3.63
N ILE A 181 -0.75 -14.35 2.37
CA ILE A 181 -1.64 -14.13 1.23
C ILE A 181 -2.86 -15.04 1.30
N SER A 182 -2.71 -16.25 1.83
CA SER A 182 -3.83 -17.19 2.00
C SER A 182 -4.91 -16.70 2.96
N LYS A 183 -4.55 -15.77 3.86
CA LYS A 183 -5.45 -15.14 4.83
C LYS A 183 -6.02 -13.81 4.35
N PHE A 184 -5.72 -13.43 3.11
CA PHE A 184 -6.25 -12.22 2.53
C PHE A 184 -7.78 -12.26 2.49
N ASN A 185 -8.42 -11.31 3.19
CA ASN A 185 -9.86 -11.14 3.20
C ASN A 185 -10.22 -9.68 2.92
N PRO A 186 -10.74 -9.36 1.73
CA PRO A 186 -11.04 -7.98 1.35
C PRO A 186 -12.20 -7.34 2.15
N PHE A 187 -12.88 -8.10 3.00
CA PHE A 187 -13.96 -7.61 3.87
C PHE A 187 -13.50 -7.35 5.31
N ASP A 188 -12.34 -7.89 5.71
CA ASP A 188 -11.75 -7.60 7.02
C ASP A 188 -10.87 -6.35 6.95
N LEU A 189 -11.51 -5.20 6.78
CA LEU A 189 -10.86 -3.90 6.70
C LEU A 189 -11.12 -3.07 7.94
N LYS A 190 -10.08 -2.48 8.49
CA LYS A 190 -10.14 -1.45 9.52
C LYS A 190 -10.55 -0.14 8.87
N ARG A 191 -11.41 0.63 9.53
CA ARG A 191 -12.09 1.79 8.94
C ARG A 191 -11.79 3.05 9.71
N SER A 192 -11.69 4.16 9.01
CA SER A 192 -11.56 5.50 9.58
C SER A 192 -12.40 6.51 8.81
N ALA A 193 -12.80 7.57 9.48
CA ALA A 193 -13.50 8.69 8.90
C ALA A 193 -12.94 9.99 9.48
N GLY A 194 -13.00 11.07 8.72
CA GLY A 194 -12.53 12.36 9.20
C GLY A 194 -12.78 13.49 8.20
N ILE A 195 -12.40 14.68 8.64
CA ILE A 195 -12.43 15.90 7.84
C ILE A 195 -11.04 16.51 7.81
N GLY A 196 -10.76 17.31 6.79
CA GLY A 196 -9.48 17.97 6.66
C GLY A 196 -9.53 19.19 5.76
N VAL A 197 -8.52 20.02 5.88
CA VAL A 197 -8.26 21.15 4.98
C VAL A 197 -6.90 20.93 4.34
N ARG A 198 -6.80 21.22 3.05
CA ARG A 198 -5.53 21.22 2.32
C ARG A 198 -5.27 22.58 1.72
N ILE A 199 -4.03 23.05 1.89
CA ILE A 199 -3.52 24.34 1.42
C ILE A 199 -2.27 24.04 0.59
N PHE A 200 -2.22 24.59 -0.62
CA PHE A 200 -1.10 24.45 -1.56
C PHE A 200 -0.68 25.81 -2.09
#